data_4e5becef976c1908136d27e01e2eca71
#
_entry.id   4e5becef976c1908136d27e01e2eca71
#
_cell.length_a   1.000
_cell.length_b   1.000
_cell.length_c   1.000
_cell.angle_alpha   90.00
_cell.angle_beta   90.00
_cell.angle_gamma   90.00
#
_symmetry.space_group_name_H-M   'P 1'
#
loop_
_entity.id
_entity.type
_entity.pdbx_description
1 polymer ?
#
loop_
_entity_poly.entity_id
_entity_poly.type
_entity_poly.pdbx_seq_one_letter_code
_entity_poly.pdbx_strand_id
1 'polypeptide(L)'
;MVDINEMFPDGKSNPEATVSMGHMSNNVVDVMKALADNYGIRALLYIDEDNPLDKEHREDVPSNLEIIKQNSDKGRISPVSFNMNAQVADRTEIRVYYNIGRFSAEGKHIDYNMHIDIICAKNLWLITDTLGNSKIRPYEIMSRIFDVIGQRNINQINIGRPVQFQMLSVNERFDAIRIYFNTHDIVGDVDKVKGW
;
A
#
# COMPACT_ATOMS: atom_id res chain seq x y z
N MET A 1 -4.70 -28.64 22.72
CA MET A 1 -4.34 -28.54 21.30
C MET A 1 -5.56 -28.98 20.54
N VAL A 2 -6.30 -28.06 19.90
CA VAL A 2 -7.51 -28.41 19.15
C VAL A 2 -7.05 -29.09 17.87
N ASP A 3 -7.59 -30.28 17.56
CA ASP A 3 -7.25 -31.02 16.34
C ASP A 3 -7.79 -30.24 15.12
N ILE A 4 -6.90 -29.91 14.18
CA ILE A 4 -7.26 -29.20 12.93
C ILE A 4 -8.33 -29.95 12.16
N ASN A 5 -8.38 -31.29 12.27
CA ASN A 5 -9.40 -32.12 11.62
C ASN A 5 -10.79 -32.00 12.27
N GLU A 6 -10.89 -31.55 13.55
CA GLU A 6 -12.17 -31.22 14.16
C GLU A 6 -12.72 -29.87 13.72
N MET A 7 -11.85 -28.95 13.29
CA MET A 7 -12.25 -27.66 12.71
C MET A 7 -12.76 -27.78 11.26
N PHE A 8 -12.24 -28.76 10.53
CA PHE A 8 -12.57 -29.01 9.11
C PHE A 8 -12.81 -30.51 8.87
N PRO A 9 -13.95 -31.05 9.34
CA PRO A 9 -14.22 -32.50 9.34
C PRO A 9 -14.18 -33.14 7.95
N ASP A 10 -14.27 -32.35 6.89
CA ASP A 10 -14.26 -32.86 5.50
C ASP A 10 -12.90 -32.62 4.77
N GLY A 11 -11.89 -32.08 5.45
CA GLY A 11 -10.61 -31.72 4.80
C GLY A 11 -10.75 -30.68 3.67
N LYS A 12 -11.92 -30.10 3.53
CA LYS A 12 -12.20 -29.07 2.52
C LYS A 12 -12.02 -27.72 3.18
N SER A 13 -11.03 -26.96 2.69
CA SER A 13 -10.93 -25.53 3.00
C SER A 13 -12.29 -24.87 2.67
N ASN A 14 -12.78 -23.98 3.54
CA ASN A 14 -13.97 -23.20 3.21
C ASN A 14 -13.69 -22.40 1.92
N PRO A 15 -14.31 -22.75 0.78
CA PRO A 15 -14.01 -22.12 -0.50
C PRO A 15 -14.27 -20.60 -0.47
N GLU A 16 -15.22 -20.13 0.33
CA GLU A 16 -15.55 -18.73 0.49
C GLU A 16 -14.42 -17.95 1.19
N ALA A 17 -13.85 -18.52 2.26
CA ALA A 17 -12.73 -17.91 2.96
C ALA A 17 -11.47 -17.88 2.08
N THR A 18 -11.26 -18.90 1.25
CA THR A 18 -10.13 -18.99 0.32
C THR A 18 -10.23 -17.94 -0.79
N VAL A 19 -11.43 -17.73 -1.36
CA VAL A 19 -11.67 -16.70 -2.39
C VAL A 19 -11.41 -15.31 -1.80
N SER A 20 -11.90 -15.02 -0.61
CA SER A 20 -11.73 -13.73 0.05
C SER A 20 -10.25 -13.39 0.33
N MET A 21 -9.47 -14.36 0.82
CA MET A 21 -8.03 -14.16 1.08
C MET A 21 -7.23 -13.94 -0.21
N GLY A 22 -7.60 -14.62 -1.29
CA GLY A 22 -7.01 -14.39 -2.61
C GLY A 22 -7.24 -12.98 -3.13
N HIS A 23 -8.44 -12.45 -2.94
CA HIS A 23 -8.78 -11.07 -3.31
C HIS A 23 -7.97 -10.05 -2.50
N MET A 24 -7.80 -10.24 -1.19
CA MET A 24 -6.98 -9.34 -0.36
C MET A 24 -5.55 -9.22 -0.89
N SER A 25 -4.93 -10.35 -1.22
CA SER A 25 -3.57 -10.36 -1.77
C SER A 25 -3.50 -9.61 -3.09
N ASN A 26 -4.43 -9.89 -4.01
CA ASN A 26 -4.49 -9.21 -5.30
C ASN A 26 -4.70 -7.70 -5.14
N ASN A 27 -5.59 -7.29 -4.24
CA ASN A 27 -5.88 -5.90 -3.96
C ASN A 27 -4.62 -5.13 -3.51
N VAL A 28 -3.83 -5.69 -2.59
CA VAL A 28 -2.57 -5.07 -2.16
C VAL A 28 -1.62 -4.92 -3.34
N VAL A 29 -1.45 -5.98 -4.14
CA VAL A 29 -0.55 -5.97 -5.31
C VAL A 29 -1.01 -4.94 -6.36
N ASP A 30 -2.32 -4.85 -6.62
CA ASP A 30 -2.85 -3.92 -7.60
C ASP A 30 -2.72 -2.47 -7.15
N VAL A 31 -2.90 -2.19 -5.85
CA VAL A 31 -2.60 -0.87 -5.28
C VAL A 31 -1.11 -0.54 -5.43
N MET A 32 -0.23 -1.47 -5.08
CA MET A 32 1.23 -1.27 -5.23
C MET A 32 1.61 -0.96 -6.68
N LYS A 33 1.05 -1.69 -7.66
CA LYS A 33 1.27 -1.44 -9.09
C LYS A 33 0.75 -0.06 -9.51
N ALA A 34 -0.47 0.29 -9.10
CA ALA A 34 -1.05 1.59 -9.42
C ALA A 34 -0.22 2.76 -8.89
N LEU A 35 0.31 2.64 -7.67
CA LEU A 35 1.23 3.63 -7.10
C LEU A 35 2.57 3.66 -7.86
N ALA A 36 3.10 2.49 -8.22
CA ALA A 36 4.34 2.36 -8.98
C ALA A 36 4.23 2.90 -10.42
N ASP A 37 3.05 2.88 -11.03
CA ASP A 37 2.84 3.45 -12.37
C ASP A 37 2.94 4.98 -12.38
N ASN A 38 2.75 5.64 -11.24
CA ASN A 38 2.91 7.08 -11.13
C ASN A 38 4.40 7.48 -11.03
N TYR A 39 4.91 8.13 -12.10
CA TYR A 39 6.30 8.59 -12.15
C TYR A 39 6.67 9.49 -10.95
N GLY A 40 5.81 10.46 -10.61
CA GLY A 40 6.09 11.40 -9.53
C GLY A 40 6.20 10.72 -8.16
N ILE A 41 5.44 9.65 -7.92
CA ILE A 41 5.60 8.82 -6.71
C ILE A 41 6.96 8.14 -6.73
N ARG A 42 7.35 7.49 -7.84
CA ARG A 42 8.65 6.82 -7.94
C ARG A 42 9.82 7.78 -7.72
N ALA A 43 9.77 8.96 -8.34
CA ALA A 43 10.80 9.98 -8.18
C ALA A 43 10.93 10.43 -6.71
N LEU A 44 9.81 10.74 -6.05
CA LEU A 44 9.78 11.13 -4.64
C LEU A 44 10.25 10.03 -3.69
N LEU A 45 10.13 8.76 -4.07
CA LEU A 45 10.58 7.63 -3.26
C LEU A 45 12.06 7.31 -3.44
N TYR A 46 12.62 7.57 -4.62
CA TYR A 46 13.94 7.07 -4.97
C TYR A 46 15.02 8.14 -5.02
N ILE A 47 14.69 9.34 -5.46
CA ILE A 47 15.64 10.45 -5.53
C ILE A 47 15.72 11.14 -4.17
N ASP A 48 16.86 11.04 -3.52
CA ASP A 48 17.09 11.58 -2.17
C ASP A 48 17.49 13.06 -2.19
N GLU A 49 17.73 13.62 -3.36
CA GLU A 49 18.07 15.02 -3.55
C GLU A 49 16.90 15.97 -3.29
N ASP A 50 17.20 17.26 -3.15
CA ASP A 50 16.22 18.30 -2.80
C ASP A 50 15.18 18.56 -3.91
N ASN A 51 15.49 18.20 -5.16
CA ASN A 51 14.67 18.44 -6.35
C ASN A 51 14.25 17.15 -7.08
N PRO A 52 13.61 16.19 -6.42
CA PRO A 52 13.38 14.84 -6.96
C PRO A 52 12.49 14.79 -8.21
N LEU A 53 11.76 15.86 -8.52
CA LEU A 53 10.85 15.94 -9.66
C LEU A 53 11.46 16.59 -10.90
N ASP A 54 12.72 16.98 -10.85
CA ASP A 54 13.40 17.59 -12.00
C ASP A 54 13.59 16.59 -13.15
N LYS A 55 13.62 17.13 -14.35
CA LYS A 55 13.78 16.33 -15.57
C LYS A 55 15.14 15.62 -15.66
N GLU A 56 16.14 16.17 -14.97
CA GLU A 56 17.50 15.63 -14.95
C GLU A 56 17.55 14.24 -14.31
N HIS A 57 16.68 13.97 -13.33
CA HIS A 57 16.59 12.66 -12.63
C HIS A 57 15.79 11.60 -13.39
N ARG A 58 15.27 11.91 -14.59
CA ARG A 58 14.31 11.04 -15.25
C ARG A 58 14.84 9.64 -15.57
N GLU A 59 16.13 9.54 -15.86
CA GLU A 59 16.80 8.28 -16.18
C GLU A 59 17.20 7.50 -14.92
N ASP A 60 17.34 8.18 -13.79
CA ASP A 60 17.73 7.57 -12.51
C ASP A 60 16.57 6.89 -11.81
N VAL A 61 15.32 7.31 -12.09
CA VAL A 61 14.12 6.79 -11.45
C VAL A 61 13.84 5.36 -11.90
N PRO A 62 13.79 4.38 -10.97
CA PRO A 62 13.52 2.99 -11.30
C PRO A 62 12.20 2.79 -12.05
N SER A 63 12.13 1.73 -12.85
CA SER A 63 10.88 1.31 -13.49
C SER A 63 9.82 0.93 -12.44
N ASN A 64 8.56 0.87 -12.86
CA ASN A 64 7.45 0.45 -12.00
C ASN A 64 7.61 -0.97 -11.44
N LEU A 65 8.28 -1.88 -12.18
CA LEU A 65 8.54 -3.24 -11.72
C LEU A 65 9.71 -3.29 -10.73
N GLU A 66 10.74 -2.47 -10.91
CA GLU A 66 11.91 -2.46 -10.02
C GLU A 66 11.53 -1.88 -8.64
N ILE A 67 10.69 -0.85 -8.59
CA ILE A 67 10.37 -0.16 -7.34
C ILE A 67 9.48 -0.99 -6.39
N ILE A 68 8.74 -1.99 -6.92
CA ILE A 68 7.95 -2.96 -6.14
C ILE A 68 8.69 -4.28 -5.88
N LYS A 69 9.89 -4.44 -6.46
CA LYS A 69 10.66 -5.68 -6.33
C LYS A 69 11.21 -5.81 -4.91
N GLN A 70 10.77 -6.86 -4.21
CA GLN A 70 11.28 -7.17 -2.88
C GLN A 70 12.76 -7.61 -2.96
N ASN A 71 13.52 -7.36 -1.89
CA ASN A 71 14.94 -7.70 -1.81
C ASN A 71 15.81 -7.04 -2.91
N SER A 72 15.44 -5.86 -3.35
CA SER A 72 16.20 -5.03 -4.27
C SER A 72 16.52 -3.69 -3.63
N ASP A 73 17.71 -3.16 -3.88
CA ASP A 73 18.10 -1.82 -3.42
C ASP A 73 17.20 -0.71 -3.98
N LYS A 74 16.53 -1.00 -5.10
CA LYS A 74 15.56 -0.11 -5.74
C LYS A 74 14.13 -0.23 -5.18
N GLY A 75 13.83 -1.30 -4.44
CA GLY A 75 12.50 -1.53 -3.87
C GLY A 75 12.13 -0.47 -2.83
N ARG A 76 11.01 0.22 -3.06
CA ARG A 76 10.48 1.26 -2.16
C ARG A 76 9.00 1.09 -1.84
N ILE A 77 8.28 0.23 -2.55
CA ILE A 77 6.87 -0.07 -2.29
C ILE A 77 6.75 -1.54 -1.90
N SER A 78 6.21 -1.82 -0.73
CA SER A 78 6.21 -3.17 -0.15
C SER A 78 4.86 -3.51 0.50
N PRO A 79 4.43 -4.80 0.48
CA PRO A 79 3.17 -5.24 1.07
C PRO A 79 3.24 -5.53 2.57
N VAL A 80 4.38 -5.28 3.22
CA VAL A 80 4.58 -5.59 4.63
C VAL A 80 4.75 -4.33 5.47
N SER A 81 4.30 -4.38 6.71
CA SER A 81 4.50 -3.28 7.65
C SER A 81 5.99 -2.95 7.85
N PHE A 82 6.27 -1.70 8.17
CA PHE A 82 7.64 -1.24 8.38
C PHE A 82 8.28 -1.91 9.59
N ASN A 83 9.51 -2.40 9.41
CA ASN A 83 10.33 -2.90 10.51
C ASN A 83 11.42 -1.89 10.85
N MET A 84 11.26 -1.20 11.95
CA MET A 84 12.17 -0.16 12.43
C MET A 84 13.60 -0.64 12.65
N ASN A 85 13.76 -1.91 13.05
CA ASN A 85 15.08 -2.47 13.38
C ASN A 85 15.87 -2.92 12.14
N ALA A 86 15.19 -3.10 11.02
CA ALA A 86 15.82 -3.57 9.78
C ALA A 86 16.29 -2.42 8.88
N GLN A 87 15.86 -1.17 9.14
CA GLN A 87 16.17 -0.03 8.29
C GLN A 87 17.52 0.59 8.68
N VAL A 88 18.49 0.49 7.81
CA VAL A 88 19.85 1.01 8.02
C VAL A 88 20.08 2.31 7.22
N ALA A 89 19.54 2.42 6.02
CA ALA A 89 19.74 3.57 5.14
C ALA A 89 18.62 4.61 5.27
N ASP A 90 18.97 5.89 5.18
CA ASP A 90 17.99 6.96 5.05
C ASP A 90 17.35 6.89 3.68
N ARG A 91 16.04 6.71 3.64
CA ARG A 91 15.27 6.61 2.40
C ARG A 91 13.80 6.89 2.63
N THR A 92 13.05 7.02 1.54
CA THR A 92 11.60 7.14 1.57
C THR A 92 10.96 5.86 1.02
N GLU A 93 9.94 5.34 1.70
CA GLU A 93 9.26 4.09 1.35
C GLU A 93 7.75 4.19 1.50
N ILE A 94 7.02 3.36 0.75
CA ILE A 94 5.59 3.13 0.93
C ILE A 94 5.36 1.68 1.35
N ARG A 95 4.48 1.48 2.33
CA ARG A 95 3.99 0.19 2.78
C ARG A 95 2.49 0.10 2.58
N VAL A 96 2.03 -0.94 1.91
CA VAL A 96 0.61 -1.19 1.59
C VAL A 96 0.21 -2.51 2.19
N TYR A 97 -0.69 -2.52 3.16
CA TYR A 97 -1.08 -3.74 3.84
C TYR A 97 -2.45 -3.62 4.52
N TYR A 98 -3.05 -4.76 4.83
CA TYR A 98 -4.23 -4.82 5.68
C TYR A 98 -3.81 -4.99 7.14
N ASN A 99 -4.44 -4.22 8.03
CA ASN A 99 -4.16 -4.31 9.47
C ASN A 99 -5.26 -5.07 10.22
N ILE A 100 -6.52 -4.82 9.89
CA ILE A 100 -7.67 -5.44 10.57
C ILE A 100 -8.64 -5.89 9.50
N GLY A 101 -9.12 -7.14 9.64
CA GLY A 101 -10.27 -7.66 8.93
C GLY A 101 -11.32 -8.12 9.92
N ARG A 102 -12.59 -7.84 9.65
CA ARG A 102 -13.73 -8.29 10.45
C ARG A 102 -14.71 -9.00 9.54
N PHE A 103 -15.01 -10.25 9.85
CA PHE A 103 -16.09 -10.97 9.21
C PHE A 103 -17.44 -10.46 9.74
N SER A 104 -18.40 -10.29 8.84
CA SER A 104 -19.79 -10.07 9.28
C SER A 104 -20.30 -11.29 10.06
N ALA A 105 -21.27 -11.08 10.93
CA ALA A 105 -21.89 -12.16 11.72
C ALA A 105 -22.47 -13.28 10.85
N GLU A 106 -22.84 -12.96 9.60
CA GLU A 106 -23.40 -13.90 8.62
C GLU A 106 -22.34 -14.52 7.71
N GLY A 107 -21.06 -14.13 7.85
CA GLY A 107 -19.97 -14.61 6.98
C GLY A 107 -20.02 -14.14 5.52
N LYS A 108 -20.96 -13.24 5.18
CA LYS A 108 -21.20 -12.84 3.78
C LYS A 108 -20.33 -11.69 3.28
N HIS A 109 -19.69 -10.95 4.17
CA HIS A 109 -18.79 -9.87 3.82
C HIS A 109 -17.69 -9.72 4.85
N ILE A 110 -16.60 -9.15 4.41
CA ILE A 110 -15.44 -8.84 5.24
C ILE A 110 -15.17 -7.35 5.10
N ASP A 111 -15.08 -6.68 6.22
CA ASP A 111 -14.62 -5.30 6.31
C ASP A 111 -13.13 -5.31 6.61
N TYR A 112 -12.33 -4.65 5.78
CA TYR A 112 -10.89 -4.52 6.03
C TYR A 112 -10.50 -3.06 6.18
N ASN A 113 -9.47 -2.82 6.96
CA ASN A 113 -8.77 -1.55 6.96
C ASN A 113 -7.45 -1.72 6.21
N MET A 114 -7.37 -1.16 4.99
CA MET A 114 -6.10 -1.03 4.27
C MET A 114 -5.36 0.17 4.80
N HIS A 115 -4.09 -0.01 5.06
CA HIS A 115 -3.17 1.05 5.44
C HIS A 115 -2.17 1.30 4.33
N ILE A 116 -1.89 2.58 4.07
CA ILE A 116 -0.74 3.01 3.29
C ILE A 116 0.12 3.88 4.20
N ASP A 117 1.30 3.38 4.54
CA ASP A 117 2.28 4.11 5.33
C ASP A 117 3.32 4.73 4.40
N ILE A 118 3.49 6.04 4.46
CA ILE A 118 4.56 6.79 3.83
C ILE A 118 5.62 7.02 4.89
N ILE A 119 6.74 6.30 4.82
CA ILE A 119 7.84 6.39 5.77
C ILE A 119 8.94 7.20 5.12
N CYS A 120 9.43 8.22 5.80
CA CYS A 120 10.43 9.13 5.26
C CYS A 120 11.50 9.44 6.31
N ALA A 121 12.76 9.34 5.92
CA ALA A 121 13.85 9.80 6.76
C ALA A 121 13.75 11.32 6.96
N LYS A 122 13.98 11.80 8.19
CA LYS A 122 13.75 13.22 8.57
C LYS A 122 14.59 14.20 7.77
N ASN A 123 15.79 13.81 7.38
CA ASN A 123 16.68 14.62 6.55
C ASN A 123 16.19 14.75 5.09
N LEU A 124 15.24 13.92 4.65
CA LEU A 124 14.68 13.94 3.28
C LEU A 124 13.30 14.63 3.21
N TRP A 125 12.84 15.24 4.29
CA TRP A 125 11.48 15.79 4.36
C TRP A 125 11.27 17.03 3.52
N LEU A 126 12.27 17.93 3.46
CA LEU A 126 12.16 19.17 2.72
C LEU A 126 12.68 18.95 1.30
N ILE A 127 11.87 19.31 0.32
CA ILE A 127 12.21 19.25 -1.10
C ILE A 127 11.84 20.56 -1.79
N THR A 128 12.32 20.73 -3.01
CA THR A 128 11.98 21.85 -3.88
C THR A 128 11.20 21.33 -5.09
N ASP A 129 10.12 21.99 -5.45
CA ASP A 129 9.40 21.65 -6.68
C ASP A 129 10.10 22.26 -7.92
N THR A 130 9.63 21.88 -9.11
CA THR A 130 10.17 22.37 -10.39
C THR A 130 10.06 23.88 -10.61
N LEU A 131 9.35 24.60 -9.75
CA LEU A 131 9.19 26.05 -9.76
C LEU A 131 10.05 26.73 -8.68
N GLY A 132 10.82 25.97 -7.92
CA GLY A 132 11.68 26.49 -6.84
C GLY A 132 10.95 26.68 -5.50
N ASN A 133 9.72 26.19 -5.33
CA ASN A 133 9.00 26.31 -4.06
C ASN A 133 9.34 25.16 -3.13
N SER A 134 9.52 25.47 -1.85
CA SER A 134 9.72 24.46 -0.82
C SER A 134 8.45 23.65 -0.58
N LYS A 135 8.60 22.33 -0.53
CA LYS A 135 7.54 21.35 -0.31
C LYS A 135 7.96 20.33 0.74
N ILE A 136 6.97 19.65 1.32
CA ILE A 136 7.18 18.57 2.27
C ILE A 136 6.96 17.24 1.56
N ARG A 137 8.02 16.48 1.36
CA ARG A 137 8.05 15.22 0.60
C ARG A 137 6.91 14.26 0.96
N PRO A 138 6.66 13.88 2.24
CA PRO A 138 5.58 12.97 2.57
C PRO A 138 4.19 13.50 2.18
N TYR A 139 3.95 14.80 2.24
CA TYR A 139 2.66 15.38 1.81
C TYR A 139 2.51 15.41 0.29
N GLU A 140 3.59 15.62 -0.45
CA GLU A 140 3.58 15.52 -1.92
C GLU A 140 3.29 14.08 -2.37
N ILE A 141 3.87 13.08 -1.68
CA ILE A 141 3.56 11.67 -1.92
C ILE A 141 2.10 11.38 -1.59
N MET A 142 1.61 11.83 -0.44
CA MET A 142 0.22 11.63 -0.02
C MET A 142 -0.78 12.21 -1.02
N SER A 143 -0.53 13.43 -1.52
CA SER A 143 -1.37 14.07 -2.54
C SER A 143 -1.46 13.21 -3.81
N ARG A 144 -0.34 12.67 -4.28
CA ARG A 144 -0.30 11.80 -5.47
C ARG A 144 -0.96 10.44 -5.24
N ILE A 145 -0.87 9.89 -4.02
CA ILE A 145 -1.62 8.69 -3.64
C ILE A 145 -3.12 8.94 -3.76
N PHE A 146 -3.61 10.09 -3.30
CA PHE A 146 -5.02 10.46 -3.42
C PHE A 146 -5.45 10.63 -4.88
N ASP A 147 -4.60 11.20 -5.72
CA ASP A 147 -4.87 11.31 -7.16
C ASP A 147 -4.94 9.94 -7.83
N VAL A 148 -4.04 9.02 -7.50
CA VAL A 148 -4.00 7.66 -8.07
C VAL A 148 -5.19 6.83 -7.63
N ILE A 149 -5.52 6.86 -6.34
CA ILE A 149 -6.58 6.03 -5.77
C ILE A 149 -7.96 6.66 -6.00
N GLY A 150 -8.07 7.99 -5.88
CA GLY A 150 -9.35 8.70 -6.01
C GLY A 150 -9.92 8.74 -7.42
N GLN A 151 -9.10 8.54 -8.44
CA GLN A 151 -9.52 8.64 -9.86
C GLN A 151 -9.81 7.29 -10.53
N ARG A 152 -9.52 6.17 -9.89
CA ARG A 152 -9.60 4.86 -10.53
C ARG A 152 -10.37 3.86 -9.66
N ASN A 153 -11.35 3.21 -10.28
CA ASN A 153 -11.67 1.84 -9.91
C ASN A 153 -10.44 0.99 -10.27
N ILE A 154 -9.53 0.79 -9.31
CA ILE A 154 -8.36 -0.05 -9.51
C ILE A 154 -8.89 -1.50 -9.61
N ASN A 155 -9.00 -2.02 -10.83
CA ASN A 155 -9.40 -3.41 -11.12
C ASN A 155 -10.63 -3.92 -10.33
N GLN A 156 -11.71 -3.11 -10.24
CA GLN A 156 -12.93 -3.43 -9.49
C GLN A 156 -12.78 -3.38 -7.95
N ILE A 157 -11.63 -2.99 -7.44
CA ILE A 157 -11.46 -2.76 -6.02
C ILE A 157 -12.17 -1.46 -5.67
N ASN A 158 -13.21 -1.56 -4.89
CA ASN A 158 -13.83 -0.41 -4.26
C ASN A 158 -12.96 0.03 -3.06
N ILE A 159 -11.75 0.52 -3.37
CA ILE A 159 -10.97 1.21 -2.36
C ILE A 159 -11.74 2.48 -2.07
N GLY A 160 -12.42 2.52 -0.94
CA GLY A 160 -13.16 3.67 -0.48
C GLY A 160 -12.24 4.91 -0.46
N ARG A 161 -12.85 6.08 -0.31
CA ARG A 161 -12.07 7.30 -0.09
C ARG A 161 -11.24 7.15 1.18
N PRO A 162 -10.05 7.81 1.26
CA PRO A 162 -9.30 7.83 2.50
C PRO A 162 -10.17 8.41 3.62
N VAL A 163 -10.23 7.71 4.74
CA VAL A 163 -11.10 8.09 5.87
C VAL A 163 -10.36 9.01 6.82
N GLN A 164 -9.06 8.77 6.96
CA GLN A 164 -8.21 9.47 7.93
C GLN A 164 -6.75 9.35 7.51
N PHE A 165 -5.95 10.30 7.94
CA PHE A 165 -4.49 10.14 7.99
C PHE A 165 -3.96 10.52 9.37
N GLN A 166 -2.82 9.96 9.74
CA GLN A 166 -2.17 10.20 11.02
C GLN A 166 -0.65 10.31 10.85
N MET A 167 -0.07 11.31 11.51
CA MET A 167 1.39 11.38 11.66
C MET A 167 1.84 10.38 12.71
N LEU A 168 2.88 9.61 12.40
CA LEU A 168 3.50 8.65 13.30
C LEU A 168 4.97 9.01 13.51
N SER A 169 5.37 9.17 14.75
CA SER A 169 6.79 9.20 15.08
C SER A 169 7.29 7.77 15.15
N VAL A 170 8.15 7.40 14.22
CA VAL A 170 8.66 6.03 14.10
C VAL A 170 9.87 5.83 14.99
N ASN A 171 10.88 6.69 14.85
CA ASN A 171 12.09 6.71 15.67
C ASN A 171 12.83 8.06 15.50
N GLU A 172 14.07 8.12 15.96
CA GLU A 172 14.90 9.36 15.86
C GLU A 172 15.19 9.76 14.41
N ARG A 173 15.25 8.80 13.47
CA ARG A 173 15.61 9.02 12.06
C ARG A 173 14.43 9.11 11.13
N PHE A 174 13.30 8.48 11.44
CA PHE A 174 12.15 8.33 10.57
C PHE A 174 10.87 8.81 11.23
N ASP A 175 10.05 9.51 10.45
CA ASP A 175 8.63 9.70 10.72
C ASP A 175 7.80 9.09 9.58
N ALA A 176 6.51 8.90 9.83
CA ALA A 176 5.61 8.35 8.82
C ALA A 176 4.27 9.08 8.81
N ILE A 177 3.60 9.02 7.66
CA ILE A 177 2.18 9.33 7.53
C ILE A 177 1.46 8.05 7.21
N ARG A 178 0.51 7.65 8.05
CA ARG A 178 -0.40 6.55 7.80
C ARG A 178 -1.71 7.05 7.23
N ILE A 179 -2.12 6.50 6.10
CA ILE A 179 -3.41 6.75 5.47
C ILE A 179 -4.29 5.53 5.70
N TYR A 180 -5.53 5.75 6.14
CA TYR A 180 -6.51 4.71 6.42
C TYR A 180 -7.55 4.69 5.31
N PHE A 181 -7.81 3.50 4.77
CA PHE A 181 -8.88 3.25 3.80
C PHE A 181 -9.80 2.18 4.35
N ASN A 182 -11.10 2.45 4.38
CA ASN A 182 -12.10 1.43 4.65
C ASN A 182 -12.45 0.76 3.33
N THR A 183 -12.20 -0.52 3.23
CA THR A 183 -12.59 -1.34 2.10
C THR A 183 -13.68 -2.30 2.56
N HIS A 184 -14.78 -2.34 1.81
CA HIS A 184 -15.83 -3.34 1.98
C HIS A 184 -15.74 -4.30 0.80
N ASP A 185 -15.53 -5.57 1.07
CA ASP A 185 -15.60 -6.60 0.05
C ASP A 185 -16.84 -7.46 0.32
N ILE A 186 -17.71 -7.53 -0.68
CA ILE A 186 -18.85 -8.43 -0.64
C ILE A 186 -18.29 -9.78 -1.04
N VAL A 187 -18.25 -10.72 -0.12
CA VAL A 187 -17.99 -12.13 -0.44
C VAL A 187 -19.09 -12.54 -1.41
N GLY A 188 -18.69 -12.69 -2.68
CA GLY A 188 -19.63 -12.75 -3.80
C GLY A 188 -20.72 -13.76 -3.63
N ASP A 189 -21.88 -13.42 -4.13
CA ASP A 189 -23.05 -14.27 -4.25
C ASP A 189 -22.64 -15.58 -4.94
N VAL A 190 -22.46 -16.64 -4.16
CA VAL A 190 -22.02 -17.98 -4.60
C VAL A 190 -22.95 -18.55 -5.67
N ASP A 191 -24.18 -18.01 -5.78
CA ASP A 191 -25.17 -18.41 -6.78
C ASP A 191 -24.78 -17.99 -8.21
N LYS A 192 -23.86 -17.03 -8.40
CA LYS A 192 -23.38 -16.65 -9.73
C LYS A 192 -22.21 -17.48 -10.26
N VAL A 193 -21.55 -18.27 -9.42
CA VAL A 193 -20.41 -19.13 -9.81
C VAL A 193 -20.87 -20.49 -10.32
N LYS A 194 -22.14 -20.84 -10.18
CA LYS A 194 -22.70 -22.12 -10.67
C LYS A 194 -23.03 -22.15 -12.17
N GLY A 195 -22.53 -21.21 -12.93
CA GLY A 195 -22.77 -21.08 -14.38
C GLY A 195 -21.56 -21.38 -15.25
N TRP A 196 -20.75 -22.41 -14.89
CA TRP A 196 -19.70 -22.99 -15.76
C TRP A 196 -19.82 -24.50 -15.80
#